data_cc83c263a1fee79ddf79424c77dca988
#
_entry.id   cc83c263a1fee79ddf79424c77dca988
#
_cell.length_a   1.000
_cell.length_b   1.000
_cell.length_c   1.000
_cell.angle_alpha   90.00
_cell.angle_beta   90.00
_cell.angle_gamma   90.00
#
_symmetry.space_group_name_H-M   'P 1'
#
loop_
_entity.id
_entity.type
_entity.pdbx_description
1 polymer ?
#
loop_
_entity_poly.entity_id
_entity_poly.type
_entity_poly.pdbx_seq_one_letter_code
_entity_poly.pdbx_strand_id
1 'polypeptide(L)'
;MEPHFALYFIDIVGTCNLRCPSCPVGNFQPNDFIEQSRPKGFMQLSLFEAILDKIKREDNEHKYTVISVYNWGEPLLHPDYPKFIEAIKARGFYAEVSTNLNVKDVKNIVVSAPHKLVISLSGYHKSVYAKTHSKGNANLMVSNLYKLRYYMDKLKQDFAVELSYHLYEHNVGEDLARIMQIATDLGFHFSSDLTLLMPLEKTMKYLHGEQLSESEQKLVSLMLIKPEEQAKLAQSYKNTTCSLLNWKTINFDGSMAICCAVYDYKHNVTNNFLDVSHIELEQRKQNHPLCKKCMAEGLHALATYTARTELDQLINERLQKFGSTVNRDTSHLRHYSFDS
;
A
#
# COMPACT_ATOMS: atom_id res chain seq x y z
N MET A 1 -17.85 5.48 11.96
CA MET A 1 -18.33 6.28 10.81
C MET A 1 -17.86 5.55 9.56
N GLU A 2 -18.76 5.23 8.67
CA GLU A 2 -18.36 4.74 7.34
C GLU A 2 -17.59 5.84 6.62
N PRO A 3 -16.54 5.51 5.86
CA PRO A 3 -15.81 6.52 5.13
C PRO A 3 -16.75 7.20 4.14
N HIS A 4 -16.77 8.52 4.12
CA HIS A 4 -17.60 9.32 3.19
C HIS A 4 -17.12 9.22 1.73
N PHE A 5 -16.21 8.30 1.44
CA PHE A 5 -15.63 8.10 0.11
C PHE A 5 -15.50 6.61 -0.23
N ALA A 6 -15.60 6.30 -1.51
CA ALA A 6 -15.25 5.00 -2.06
C ALA A 6 -13.74 4.93 -2.36
N LEU A 7 -13.12 3.77 -2.13
CA LEU A 7 -11.71 3.54 -2.41
C LEU A 7 -11.51 2.33 -3.33
N TYR A 8 -10.82 2.58 -4.44
CA TYR A 8 -10.45 1.58 -5.42
C TYR A 8 -8.93 1.52 -5.56
N PHE A 9 -8.33 0.37 -5.24
CA PHE A 9 -6.97 0.08 -5.62
C PHE A 9 -6.96 -0.53 -7.02
N ILE A 10 -6.26 0.10 -7.96
CA ILE A 10 -6.13 -0.40 -9.33
C ILE A 10 -4.65 -0.54 -9.65
N ASP A 11 -4.17 -1.77 -9.65
CA ASP A 11 -2.77 -2.08 -9.92
C ASP A 11 -2.52 -1.98 -11.42
N ILE A 12 -2.04 -0.85 -11.91
CA ILE A 12 -1.81 -0.62 -13.34
C ILE A 12 -0.56 -1.33 -13.89
N VAL A 13 0.29 -1.86 -12.96
CA VAL A 13 1.53 -2.58 -13.29
C VAL A 13 1.65 -3.83 -12.42
N GLY A 14 1.68 -5.00 -13.04
CA GLY A 14 1.84 -6.29 -12.35
C GLY A 14 3.30 -6.67 -12.06
N THR A 15 4.23 -5.70 -11.94
CA THR A 15 5.64 -5.93 -11.66
C THR A 15 6.26 -4.75 -10.89
N CYS A 16 7.47 -4.95 -10.35
CA CYS A 16 8.21 -3.91 -9.64
C CYS A 16 9.71 -4.01 -9.99
N ASN A 17 10.41 -2.88 -9.94
CA ASN A 17 11.86 -2.80 -10.11
C ASN A 17 12.64 -3.16 -8.85
N LEU A 18 11.99 -3.23 -7.68
CA LEU A 18 12.59 -3.65 -6.42
C LEU A 18 12.35 -5.14 -6.12
N ARG A 19 13.00 -5.61 -5.04
CA ARG A 19 12.90 -6.98 -4.51
C ARG A 19 12.77 -6.96 -2.99
N CYS A 20 11.81 -6.18 -2.48
CA CYS A 20 11.59 -6.00 -1.05
C CYS A 20 11.24 -7.34 -0.39
N PRO A 21 11.93 -7.77 0.69
CA PRO A 21 11.67 -9.05 1.34
C PRO A 21 10.24 -9.22 1.86
N SER A 22 9.58 -8.10 2.20
CA SER A 22 8.18 -8.08 2.65
C SER A 22 7.14 -8.15 1.52
N CYS A 23 7.56 -8.06 0.24
CA CYS A 23 6.65 -7.95 -0.89
C CYS A 23 6.72 -9.19 -1.79
N PRO A 24 5.59 -9.83 -2.12
CA PRO A 24 5.58 -11.03 -2.94
C PRO A 24 5.95 -10.79 -4.41
N VAL A 25 5.73 -9.59 -4.95
CA VAL A 25 6.00 -9.30 -6.39
C VAL A 25 7.44 -9.53 -6.78
N GLY A 26 8.36 -9.24 -5.90
CA GLY A 26 9.80 -9.39 -6.20
C GLY A 26 10.44 -10.66 -5.69
N ASN A 27 9.81 -11.35 -4.76
CA ASN A 27 10.40 -12.44 -4.00
C ASN A 27 9.59 -13.74 -4.09
N PHE A 28 8.61 -13.79 -4.98
CA PHE A 28 7.84 -15.02 -5.19
C PHE A 28 8.73 -16.16 -5.66
N GLN A 29 8.69 -17.26 -4.92
CA GLN A 29 9.33 -18.54 -5.28
C GLN A 29 8.23 -19.57 -5.56
N PRO A 30 8.43 -20.51 -6.50
CA PRO A 30 7.40 -21.51 -6.86
C PRO A 30 6.89 -22.38 -5.71
N ASN A 31 7.67 -22.48 -4.63
CA ASN A 31 7.33 -23.29 -3.44
C ASN A 31 6.83 -22.46 -2.25
N ASP A 32 6.56 -21.15 -2.46
CA ASP A 32 6.03 -20.28 -1.43
C ASP A 32 4.54 -20.57 -1.14
N PHE A 33 3.97 -19.83 -0.18
CA PHE A 33 2.58 -19.95 0.27
C PHE A 33 1.53 -19.60 -0.80
N ILE A 34 1.96 -19.29 -2.02
CA ILE A 34 1.12 -18.89 -3.15
C ILE A 34 0.87 -20.10 -4.05
N GLU A 35 -0.39 -20.46 -4.21
CA GLU A 35 -0.79 -21.58 -5.07
C GLU A 35 -0.93 -21.16 -6.53
N GLN A 36 -1.45 -19.96 -6.76
CA GLN A 36 -1.62 -19.41 -8.10
C GLN A 36 -0.92 -18.05 -8.26
N SER A 37 0.16 -18.04 -9.03
CA SER A 37 0.92 -16.82 -9.34
C SER A 37 0.07 -15.77 -10.04
N ARG A 38 0.30 -14.51 -9.70
CA ARG A 38 -0.21 -13.39 -10.48
C ARG A 38 0.53 -13.29 -11.82
N PRO A 39 -0.18 -12.99 -12.92
CA PRO A 39 0.47 -12.64 -14.17
C PRO A 39 1.28 -11.35 -14.02
N LYS A 40 2.21 -11.12 -14.97
CA LYS A 40 3.02 -9.90 -15.03
C LYS A 40 2.65 -9.13 -16.29
N GLY A 41 2.54 -7.80 -16.19
CA GLY A 41 2.21 -6.99 -17.35
C GLY A 41 1.86 -5.55 -16.98
N PHE A 42 1.27 -4.87 -17.94
CA PHE A 42 0.81 -3.49 -17.85
C PHE A 42 -0.65 -3.42 -18.27
N MET A 43 -1.45 -2.66 -17.54
CA MET A 43 -2.86 -2.43 -17.87
C MET A 43 -2.97 -1.61 -19.15
N GLN A 44 -3.85 -2.01 -20.06
CA GLN A 44 -4.18 -1.18 -21.21
C GLN A 44 -5.02 0.02 -20.78
N LEU A 45 -4.72 1.20 -21.30
CA LEU A 45 -5.47 2.42 -20.94
C LEU A 45 -6.98 2.28 -21.22
N SER A 46 -7.35 1.63 -22.31
CA SER A 46 -8.77 1.38 -22.66
C SER A 46 -9.50 0.51 -21.63
N LEU A 47 -8.83 -0.50 -21.06
CA LEU A 47 -9.38 -1.30 -19.97
C LEU A 47 -9.56 -0.43 -18.70
N PHE A 48 -8.56 0.38 -18.37
CA PHE A 48 -8.62 1.28 -17.23
C PHE A 48 -9.79 2.28 -17.36
N GLU A 49 -9.94 2.90 -18.51
CA GLU A 49 -11.05 3.82 -18.80
C GLU A 49 -12.42 3.14 -18.65
N ALA A 50 -12.57 1.92 -19.18
CA ALA A 50 -13.79 1.13 -19.01
C ALA A 50 -14.09 0.82 -17.53
N ILE A 51 -13.04 0.52 -16.74
CA ILE A 51 -13.17 0.32 -15.29
C ILE A 51 -13.64 1.61 -14.61
N LEU A 52 -13.03 2.75 -14.92
CA LEU A 52 -13.44 4.04 -14.36
C LEU A 52 -14.88 4.41 -14.74
N ASP A 53 -15.30 4.15 -15.97
CA ASP A 53 -16.66 4.40 -16.43
C ASP A 53 -17.69 3.51 -15.71
N LYS A 54 -17.33 2.25 -15.44
CA LYS A 54 -18.14 1.37 -14.61
C LYS A 54 -18.25 1.90 -13.18
N ILE A 55 -17.13 2.30 -12.56
CA ILE A 55 -17.11 2.89 -11.22
C ILE A 55 -18.05 4.11 -11.18
N LYS A 56 -17.91 5.04 -12.12
CA LYS A 56 -18.74 6.25 -12.19
C LYS A 56 -20.25 5.94 -12.33
N ARG A 57 -20.59 4.86 -13.01
CA ARG A 57 -21.98 4.44 -13.20
C ARG A 57 -22.57 3.73 -12.00
N GLU A 58 -21.77 2.92 -11.28
CA GLU A 58 -22.27 2.00 -10.25
C GLU A 58 -22.02 2.48 -8.81
N ASP A 59 -21.09 3.41 -8.59
CA ASP A 59 -20.79 3.97 -7.27
C ASP A 59 -21.47 5.34 -7.11
N ASN A 60 -22.74 5.33 -6.71
CA ASN A 60 -23.54 6.54 -6.53
C ASN A 60 -23.81 6.88 -5.05
N GLU A 61 -23.30 6.05 -4.13
CA GLU A 61 -23.56 6.22 -2.69
C GLU A 61 -22.56 7.14 -2.00
N HIS A 62 -21.38 7.31 -2.60
CA HIS A 62 -20.30 8.09 -2.02
C HIS A 62 -20.14 9.45 -2.70
N LYS A 63 -19.96 10.48 -1.88
CA LYS A 63 -19.71 11.85 -2.37
C LYS A 63 -18.40 11.95 -3.14
N TYR A 64 -17.39 11.18 -2.73
CA TYR A 64 -16.05 11.19 -3.31
C TYR A 64 -15.59 9.78 -3.66
N THR A 65 -14.86 9.67 -4.75
CA THR A 65 -14.25 8.41 -5.18
C THR A 65 -12.74 8.60 -5.31
N VAL A 66 -11.99 7.78 -4.59
CA VAL A 66 -10.52 7.74 -4.64
C VAL A 66 -10.08 6.56 -5.48
N ILE A 67 -9.25 6.83 -6.47
CA ILE A 67 -8.59 5.82 -7.30
C ILE A 67 -7.10 5.83 -6.95
N SER A 68 -6.67 4.76 -6.29
CA SER A 68 -5.27 4.52 -5.92
C SER A 68 -4.63 3.62 -6.97
N VAL A 69 -3.74 4.16 -7.82
CA VAL A 69 -3.16 3.43 -8.96
C VAL A 69 -1.96 2.56 -8.56
N TYR A 70 -2.08 1.87 -7.46
CA TYR A 70 -1.10 0.92 -6.95
C TYR A 70 -1.76 -0.18 -6.12
N ASN A 71 -1.05 -1.29 -5.95
CA ASN A 71 -1.27 -2.28 -4.89
C ASN A 71 0.05 -3.02 -4.63
N TRP A 72 0.47 -3.88 -5.56
CA TRP A 72 1.70 -4.66 -5.45
C TRP A 72 2.79 -4.23 -6.44
N GLY A 73 2.42 -3.62 -7.56
CA GLY A 73 3.33 -3.18 -8.59
C GLY A 73 3.88 -1.77 -8.35
N GLU A 74 4.85 -1.38 -9.20
CA GLU A 74 5.38 0.00 -9.23
C GLU A 74 4.73 0.78 -10.38
N PRO A 75 3.80 1.70 -10.11
CA PRO A 75 3.02 2.37 -11.16
C PRO A 75 3.88 3.23 -12.09
N LEU A 76 4.99 3.78 -11.61
CA LEU A 76 5.87 4.63 -12.43
C LEU A 76 6.67 3.86 -13.49
N LEU A 77 6.60 2.53 -13.50
CA LEU A 77 7.13 1.72 -14.60
C LEU A 77 6.21 1.71 -15.82
N HIS A 78 4.95 2.16 -15.67
CA HIS A 78 4.02 2.23 -16.80
C HIS A 78 4.45 3.36 -17.75
N PRO A 79 4.70 3.09 -19.04
CA PRO A 79 5.14 4.13 -19.99
C PRO A 79 4.13 5.26 -20.16
N ASP A 80 2.84 4.94 -20.06
CA ASP A 80 1.74 5.89 -20.20
C ASP A 80 1.18 6.38 -18.86
N TYR A 81 1.93 6.23 -17.75
CA TYR A 81 1.48 6.62 -16.40
C TYR A 81 0.71 7.97 -16.35
N PRO A 82 1.17 9.07 -16.99
CA PRO A 82 0.45 10.34 -16.92
C PRO A 82 -0.99 10.25 -17.45
N LYS A 83 -1.24 9.46 -18.49
CA LYS A 83 -2.57 9.31 -19.08
C LYS A 83 -3.58 8.66 -18.12
N PHE A 84 -3.10 7.76 -17.24
CA PHE A 84 -3.93 7.16 -16.19
C PHE A 84 -4.40 8.20 -15.18
N ILE A 85 -3.51 9.09 -14.74
CA ILE A 85 -3.86 10.18 -13.82
C ILE A 85 -4.84 11.16 -14.49
N GLU A 86 -4.60 11.51 -15.75
CA GLU A 86 -5.52 12.35 -16.54
C GLU A 86 -6.90 11.72 -16.66
N ALA A 87 -7.00 10.41 -16.94
CA ALA A 87 -8.25 9.68 -17.05
C ALA A 87 -9.07 9.67 -15.74
N ILE A 88 -8.38 9.56 -14.58
CA ILE A 88 -9.00 9.65 -13.25
C ILE A 88 -9.59 11.05 -13.05
N LYS A 89 -8.77 12.08 -13.28
CA LYS A 89 -9.16 13.49 -13.07
C LYS A 89 -10.28 13.93 -14.00
N ALA A 90 -10.27 13.47 -15.26
CA ALA A 90 -11.32 13.76 -16.24
C ALA A 90 -12.71 13.24 -15.83
N ARG A 91 -12.77 12.25 -14.93
CA ARG A 91 -14.02 11.71 -14.38
C ARG A 91 -14.44 12.35 -13.04
N GLY A 92 -13.64 13.29 -12.54
CA GLY A 92 -13.86 13.96 -11.26
C GLY A 92 -13.47 13.09 -10.06
N PHE A 93 -12.66 12.07 -10.26
CA PHE A 93 -12.17 11.21 -9.19
C PHE A 93 -10.87 11.75 -8.59
N TYR A 94 -10.61 11.40 -7.34
CA TYR A 94 -9.37 11.74 -6.63
C TYR A 94 -8.28 10.73 -7.01
N ALA A 95 -7.17 11.20 -7.57
CA ALA A 95 -6.05 10.36 -7.98
C ALA A 95 -5.02 10.25 -6.85
N GLU A 96 -4.79 9.04 -6.35
CA GLU A 96 -3.71 8.71 -5.41
C GLU A 96 -2.70 7.78 -6.08
N VAL A 97 -1.43 8.00 -5.80
CA VAL A 97 -0.31 7.19 -6.32
C VAL A 97 0.60 6.82 -5.16
N SER A 98 1.06 5.57 -5.12
CA SER A 98 2.17 5.18 -4.25
C SER A 98 3.34 4.65 -5.07
N THR A 99 4.57 5.04 -4.70
CA THR A 99 5.79 4.67 -5.42
C THR A 99 6.96 4.47 -4.47
N ASN A 100 7.90 3.61 -4.87
CA ASN A 100 9.20 3.47 -4.21
C ASN A 100 10.21 4.57 -4.62
N LEU A 101 9.85 5.42 -5.56
CA LEU A 101 10.61 6.54 -6.11
C LEU A 101 12.00 6.14 -6.69
N ASN A 102 12.27 4.87 -6.95
CA ASN A 102 13.51 4.41 -7.61
C ASN A 102 13.37 4.42 -9.13
N VAL A 103 13.03 5.56 -9.69
CA VAL A 103 12.83 5.78 -11.13
C VAL A 103 13.82 6.82 -11.66
N LYS A 104 14.05 6.83 -12.97
CA LYS A 104 15.01 7.75 -13.61
C LYS A 104 14.50 9.17 -13.65
N ASP A 105 13.20 9.35 -13.87
CA ASP A 105 12.57 10.66 -14.04
C ASP A 105 11.31 10.79 -13.18
N VAL A 106 11.28 11.84 -12.37
CA VAL A 106 10.14 12.18 -11.50
C VAL A 106 9.32 13.34 -12.08
N LYS A 107 9.74 13.96 -13.20
CA LYS A 107 9.06 15.10 -13.78
C LYS A 107 7.64 14.73 -14.24
N ASN A 108 7.45 13.52 -14.77
CA ASN A 108 6.14 13.05 -15.22
C ASN A 108 5.11 12.95 -14.07
N ILE A 109 5.56 12.72 -12.84
CA ILE A 109 4.70 12.75 -11.66
C ILE A 109 4.14 14.16 -11.47
N VAL A 110 5.04 15.16 -11.53
CA VAL A 110 4.67 16.56 -11.33
C VAL A 110 3.80 17.09 -12.47
N VAL A 111 4.09 16.69 -13.72
CA VAL A 111 3.28 17.08 -14.89
C VAL A 111 1.87 16.52 -14.80
N SER A 112 1.71 15.25 -14.40
CA SER A 112 0.38 14.63 -14.24
C SER A 112 -0.39 15.17 -13.02
N ALA A 113 0.34 15.69 -12.02
CA ALA A 113 -0.19 16.29 -10.79
C ALA A 113 -1.32 15.45 -10.16
N PRO A 114 -1.02 14.28 -9.58
CA PRO A 114 -2.00 13.52 -8.81
C PRO A 114 -2.46 14.37 -7.61
N HIS A 115 -3.60 14.07 -7.04
CA HIS A 115 -4.05 14.77 -5.83
C HIS A 115 -3.19 14.39 -4.62
N LYS A 116 -2.73 13.14 -4.55
CA LYS A 116 -1.84 12.66 -3.49
C LYS A 116 -0.79 11.71 -4.04
N LEU A 117 0.47 11.93 -3.62
CA LEU A 117 1.60 11.04 -3.89
C LEU A 117 2.13 10.49 -2.56
N VAL A 118 2.11 9.19 -2.41
CA VAL A 118 2.71 8.48 -1.27
C VAL A 118 4.04 7.89 -1.71
N ILE A 119 5.11 8.19 -0.99
CA ILE A 119 6.45 7.68 -1.25
C ILE A 119 6.78 6.67 -0.16
N SER A 120 6.80 5.39 -0.55
CA SER A 120 7.07 4.27 0.34
C SER A 120 8.57 4.06 0.52
N LEU A 121 9.06 4.18 1.75
CA LEU A 121 10.48 4.07 2.06
C LEU A 121 10.73 3.55 3.49
N SER A 122 11.97 3.13 3.78
CA SER A 122 12.33 2.58 5.11
C SER A 122 13.82 2.71 5.42
N GLY A 123 14.42 3.84 5.10
CA GLY A 123 15.81 4.13 5.45
C GLY A 123 16.40 5.25 4.62
N TYR A 124 17.44 5.86 5.16
CA TYR A 124 18.24 6.91 4.52
C TYR A 124 19.58 6.36 4.02
N HIS A 125 20.32 5.67 4.88
CA HIS A 125 21.62 5.09 4.53
C HIS A 125 21.46 3.84 3.66
N LYS A 126 22.36 3.68 2.68
CA LYS A 126 22.34 2.54 1.73
C LYS A 126 22.25 1.18 2.45
N SER A 127 23.02 0.98 3.53
CA SER A 127 23.07 -0.28 4.28
C SER A 127 21.77 -0.58 5.04
N VAL A 128 21.04 0.45 5.47
CA VAL A 128 19.73 0.34 6.13
C VAL A 128 18.64 0.12 5.10
N TYR A 129 18.56 0.98 4.10
CA TYR A 129 17.57 0.93 3.03
C TYR A 129 17.57 -0.43 2.28
N ALA A 130 18.77 -0.96 1.97
CA ALA A 130 18.90 -2.21 1.21
C ALA A 130 18.35 -3.45 1.94
N LYS A 131 18.19 -3.41 3.27
CA LYS A 131 17.62 -4.53 4.02
C LYS A 131 16.15 -4.76 3.72
N THR A 132 15.43 -3.70 3.40
CA THR A 132 13.96 -3.71 3.22
C THR A 132 13.53 -3.28 1.82
N HIS A 133 14.34 -2.51 1.11
CA HIS A 133 14.15 -2.09 -0.28
C HIS A 133 15.26 -2.70 -1.17
N SER A 134 15.36 -4.02 -1.16
CA SER A 134 16.39 -4.76 -1.92
C SER A 134 16.34 -4.41 -3.40
N LYS A 135 17.53 -4.24 -4.03
CA LYS A 135 17.76 -3.70 -5.38
C LYS A 135 17.40 -2.21 -5.54
N GLY A 136 16.92 -1.55 -4.51
CA GLY A 136 16.73 -0.10 -4.52
C GLY A 136 18.04 0.65 -4.29
N ASN A 137 18.04 1.91 -4.70
CA ASN A 137 19.15 2.84 -4.53
C ASN A 137 18.70 4.00 -3.63
N ALA A 138 19.16 4.02 -2.38
CA ALA A 138 18.82 5.05 -1.41
C ALA A 138 19.21 6.46 -1.90
N ASN A 139 20.40 6.61 -2.50
CA ASN A 139 20.86 7.90 -2.99
C ASN A 139 19.98 8.42 -4.14
N LEU A 140 19.54 7.53 -5.04
CA LEU A 140 18.61 7.88 -6.11
C LEU A 140 17.26 8.31 -5.53
N MET A 141 16.73 7.56 -4.58
CA MET A 141 15.47 7.89 -3.90
C MET A 141 15.54 9.26 -3.23
N VAL A 142 16.58 9.52 -2.41
CA VAL A 142 16.79 10.82 -1.77
C VAL A 142 16.95 11.94 -2.80
N SER A 143 17.78 11.74 -3.84
CA SER A 143 17.93 12.73 -4.93
C SER A 143 16.60 13.02 -5.62
N ASN A 144 15.75 12.02 -5.79
CA ASN A 144 14.45 12.17 -6.42
C ASN A 144 13.45 12.93 -5.52
N LEU A 145 13.55 12.86 -4.19
CA LEU A 145 12.74 13.71 -3.29
C LEU A 145 13.02 15.20 -3.55
N TYR A 146 14.30 15.59 -3.61
CA TYR A 146 14.68 16.99 -3.90
C TYR A 146 14.31 17.40 -5.33
N LYS A 147 14.46 16.52 -6.32
CA LYS A 147 14.03 16.79 -7.70
C LYS A 147 12.51 16.95 -7.80
N LEU A 148 11.74 16.15 -7.05
CA LEU A 148 10.29 16.26 -7.00
C LEU A 148 9.89 17.66 -6.53
N ARG A 149 10.42 18.13 -5.39
CA ARG A 149 10.15 19.47 -4.86
C ARG A 149 10.58 20.55 -5.86
N TYR A 150 11.79 20.43 -6.44
CA TYR A 150 12.27 21.35 -7.45
C TYR A 150 11.30 21.48 -8.64
N TYR A 151 10.78 20.35 -9.16
CA TYR A 151 9.84 20.40 -10.27
C TYR A 151 8.47 20.92 -9.85
N MET A 152 7.99 20.62 -8.65
CA MET A 152 6.75 21.18 -8.12
C MET A 152 6.82 22.70 -8.08
N ASP A 153 7.91 23.27 -7.55
CA ASP A 153 8.13 24.72 -7.50
C ASP A 153 8.25 25.33 -8.90
N LYS A 154 9.07 24.71 -9.76
CA LYS A 154 9.33 25.19 -11.13
C LYS A 154 8.07 25.20 -12.00
N LEU A 155 7.23 24.17 -11.87
CA LEU A 155 6.01 24.00 -12.66
C LEU A 155 4.77 24.57 -11.96
N LYS A 156 4.95 25.16 -10.76
CA LYS A 156 3.87 25.71 -9.92
C LYS A 156 2.75 24.69 -9.69
N GLN A 157 3.14 23.46 -9.42
CA GLN A 157 2.20 22.38 -9.07
C GLN A 157 2.19 22.20 -7.56
N ASP A 158 0.99 22.12 -6.99
CA ASP A 158 0.78 21.86 -5.58
C ASP A 158 -0.15 20.66 -5.42
N PHE A 159 0.36 19.59 -4.83
CA PHE A 159 -0.39 18.40 -4.48
C PHE A 159 0.24 17.75 -3.24
N ALA A 160 -0.57 16.99 -2.51
CA ALA A 160 -0.11 16.37 -1.28
C ALA A 160 0.99 15.32 -1.55
N VAL A 161 2.13 15.45 -0.85
CA VAL A 161 3.21 14.46 -0.88
C VAL A 161 3.41 13.92 0.53
N GLU A 162 3.35 12.60 0.67
CA GLU A 162 3.52 11.89 1.93
C GLU A 162 4.72 10.94 1.85
N LEU A 163 5.65 11.04 2.80
CA LEU A 163 6.72 10.06 3.02
C LEU A 163 6.22 9.01 4.01
N SER A 164 5.83 7.83 3.50
CA SER A 164 5.37 6.71 4.30
C SER A 164 6.55 5.82 4.70
N TYR A 165 6.94 5.89 5.97
CA TYR A 165 8.13 5.22 6.51
C TYR A 165 7.75 3.92 7.23
N HIS A 166 8.20 2.78 6.71
CA HIS A 166 7.98 1.49 7.33
C HIS A 166 8.99 1.24 8.45
N LEU A 167 8.49 1.03 9.66
CA LEU A 167 9.28 0.87 10.87
C LEU A 167 9.82 -0.57 11.03
N TYR A 168 11.14 -0.67 11.21
CA TYR A 168 11.87 -1.89 11.54
C TYR A 168 12.86 -1.60 12.70
N GLU A 169 13.32 -2.61 13.42
CA GLU A 169 14.27 -2.42 14.52
C GLU A 169 15.56 -1.70 14.10
N HIS A 170 16.03 -1.95 12.87
CA HIS A 170 17.30 -1.41 12.38
C HIS A 170 17.23 -0.01 11.78
N ASN A 171 16.03 0.58 11.64
CA ASN A 171 15.86 1.86 10.96
C ASN A 171 15.18 2.94 11.82
N VAL A 172 14.88 2.67 13.08
CA VAL A 172 14.16 3.57 14.00
C VAL A 172 15.07 4.57 14.74
N GLY A 173 16.35 4.63 14.38
CA GLY A 173 17.31 5.60 14.92
C GLY A 173 17.57 6.77 13.96
N GLU A 174 18.85 6.94 13.59
CA GLU A 174 19.30 8.05 12.74
C GLU A 174 18.57 8.10 11.38
N ASP A 175 18.33 6.96 10.75
CA ASP A 175 17.65 6.90 9.45
C ASP A 175 16.24 7.51 9.50
N LEU A 176 15.48 7.18 10.54
CA LEU A 176 14.16 7.75 10.78
C LEU A 176 14.25 9.28 10.95
N ALA A 177 15.16 9.75 11.83
CA ALA A 177 15.35 11.17 12.08
C ALA A 177 15.73 11.95 10.81
N ARG A 178 16.62 11.37 9.98
CA ARG A 178 17.03 11.96 8.69
C ARG A 178 15.88 12.10 7.71
N ILE A 179 15.03 11.08 7.58
CA ILE A 179 13.88 11.14 6.67
C ILE A 179 12.83 12.12 7.19
N MET A 180 12.58 12.18 8.49
CA MET A 180 11.69 13.19 9.09
C MET A 180 12.18 14.62 8.82
N GLN A 181 13.51 14.87 8.93
CA GLN A 181 14.09 16.16 8.62
C GLN A 181 13.91 16.52 7.13
N ILE A 182 14.17 15.56 6.21
CA ILE A 182 13.96 15.77 4.77
C ILE A 182 12.48 16.09 4.47
N ALA A 183 11.53 15.40 5.11
CA ALA A 183 10.12 15.70 4.94
C ALA A 183 9.81 17.16 5.33
N THR A 184 10.32 17.58 6.49
CA THR A 184 10.18 18.97 6.98
C THR A 184 10.80 19.98 6.01
N ASP A 185 12.04 19.76 5.58
CA ASP A 185 12.78 20.64 4.69
C ASP A 185 12.11 20.82 3.32
N LEU A 186 11.45 19.75 2.84
CA LEU A 186 10.76 19.75 1.55
C LEU A 186 9.28 20.15 1.64
N GLY A 187 8.75 20.36 2.86
CA GLY A 187 7.32 20.65 3.07
C GLY A 187 6.42 19.44 2.71
N PHE A 188 6.92 18.23 2.89
CA PHE A 188 6.18 16.99 2.69
C PHE A 188 5.61 16.47 4.01
N HIS A 189 4.48 15.80 3.95
CA HIS A 189 3.95 15.08 5.11
C HIS A 189 4.83 13.87 5.42
N PHE A 190 4.96 13.54 6.69
CA PHE A 190 5.63 12.34 7.15
C PHE A 190 4.63 11.45 7.88
N SER A 191 4.61 10.17 7.50
CA SER A 191 3.91 9.13 8.24
C SER A 191 4.85 7.97 8.55
N SER A 192 4.53 7.23 9.60
CA SER A 192 5.26 6.00 9.90
C SER A 192 4.30 4.86 10.16
N ASP A 193 4.65 3.71 9.64
CA ASP A 193 3.77 2.55 9.65
C ASP A 193 4.44 1.29 10.15
N LEU A 194 3.63 0.42 10.74
CA LEU A 194 4.09 -0.90 11.15
C LEU A 194 4.21 -1.81 9.94
N THR A 195 5.29 -2.57 9.89
CA THR A 195 5.43 -3.61 8.88
C THR A 195 4.65 -4.86 9.28
N LEU A 196 3.84 -5.36 8.38
CA LEU A 196 3.14 -6.64 8.49
C LEU A 196 3.93 -7.73 7.74
N LEU A 197 3.80 -8.97 8.17
CA LEU A 197 4.28 -10.13 7.41
C LEU A 197 3.30 -10.37 6.24
N MET A 198 3.66 -9.92 5.06
CA MET A 198 2.81 -9.96 3.88
C MET A 198 3.23 -11.07 2.90
N PRO A 199 2.29 -11.57 2.09
CA PRO A 199 0.85 -11.28 2.09
C PRO A 199 0.10 -11.93 3.25
N LEU A 200 -1.19 -11.64 3.40
CA LEU A 200 -2.03 -12.15 4.50
C LEU A 200 -2.02 -13.70 4.59
N GLU A 201 -1.99 -14.37 3.45
CA GLU A 201 -1.91 -15.84 3.38
C GLU A 201 -0.68 -16.39 4.11
N LYS A 202 0.46 -15.70 3.96
CA LYS A 202 1.71 -16.03 4.64
C LYS A 202 1.57 -15.85 6.16
N THR A 203 1.03 -14.71 6.59
CA THR A 203 0.75 -14.45 8.00
C THR A 203 -0.12 -15.53 8.60
N MET A 204 -1.22 -15.89 7.95
CA MET A 204 -2.15 -16.92 8.44
C MET A 204 -1.47 -18.29 8.55
N LYS A 205 -0.74 -18.71 7.53
CA LYS A 205 -0.02 -19.98 7.53
C LYS A 205 1.04 -20.04 8.64
N TYR A 206 1.82 -18.97 8.78
CA TYR A 206 2.82 -18.87 9.83
C TYR A 206 2.21 -18.96 11.24
N LEU A 207 1.13 -18.23 11.50
CA LEU A 207 0.43 -18.28 12.80
C LEU A 207 -0.22 -19.64 13.09
N HIS A 208 -0.44 -20.46 12.06
CA HIS A 208 -0.91 -21.85 12.18
C HIS A 208 0.22 -22.88 12.25
N GLY A 209 1.48 -22.43 12.39
CA GLY A 209 2.63 -23.31 12.63
C GLY A 209 3.40 -23.73 11.39
N GLU A 210 3.08 -23.19 10.20
CA GLU A 210 3.92 -23.42 9.01
C GLU A 210 5.26 -22.70 9.15
N GLN A 211 6.34 -23.36 8.77
CA GLN A 211 7.68 -22.80 8.88
C GLN A 211 7.94 -21.77 7.78
N LEU A 212 8.54 -20.67 8.18
CA LEU A 212 9.05 -19.67 7.25
C LEU A 212 10.39 -20.10 6.65
N SER A 213 10.66 -19.69 5.41
CA SER A 213 11.98 -19.79 4.81
C SER A 213 13.01 -18.98 5.59
N GLU A 214 14.30 -19.24 5.40
CA GLU A 214 15.39 -18.51 6.05
C GLU A 214 15.30 -16.98 5.79
N SER A 215 14.98 -16.59 4.56
CA SER A 215 14.83 -15.18 4.20
C SER A 215 13.65 -14.51 4.91
N GLU A 216 12.55 -15.23 5.10
CA GLU A 216 11.38 -14.73 5.82
C GLU A 216 11.60 -14.67 7.33
N GLN A 217 12.29 -15.66 7.91
CA GLN A 217 12.72 -15.61 9.31
C GLN A 217 13.61 -14.39 9.56
N LYS A 218 14.53 -14.10 8.63
CA LYS A 218 15.34 -12.89 8.68
C LYS A 218 14.51 -11.62 8.62
N LEU A 219 13.48 -11.56 7.76
CA LEU A 219 12.55 -10.43 7.71
C LEU A 219 11.82 -10.27 9.05
N VAL A 220 11.25 -11.35 9.59
CA VAL A 220 10.56 -11.33 10.89
C VAL A 220 11.50 -10.86 12.00
N SER A 221 12.78 -11.26 11.98
CA SER A 221 13.76 -10.79 12.97
C SER A 221 14.01 -9.27 12.92
N LEU A 222 13.78 -8.62 11.79
CA LEU A 222 13.90 -7.18 11.62
C LEU A 222 12.62 -6.41 11.99
N MET A 223 11.47 -7.06 12.08
CA MET A 223 10.20 -6.38 12.37
C MET A 223 10.22 -5.78 13.78
N LEU A 224 9.76 -4.54 13.90
CA LEU A 224 9.69 -3.82 15.20
C LEU A 224 8.71 -4.51 16.17
N ILE A 225 7.61 -5.02 15.66
CA ILE A 225 6.64 -5.83 16.39
C ILE A 225 6.47 -7.14 15.61
N LYS A 226 6.68 -8.27 16.28
CA LYS A 226 6.66 -9.59 15.63
C LYS A 226 5.22 -10.00 15.28
N PRO A 227 5.03 -10.88 14.28
CA PRO A 227 3.68 -11.30 13.84
C PRO A 227 2.83 -11.89 14.97
N GLU A 228 3.45 -12.59 15.93
CA GLU A 228 2.76 -13.17 17.09
C GLU A 228 2.23 -12.09 18.05
N GLU A 229 3.01 -11.03 18.25
CA GLU A 229 2.59 -9.89 19.07
C GLU A 229 1.42 -9.16 18.40
N GLN A 230 1.51 -8.95 17.07
CA GLN A 230 0.46 -8.37 16.26
C GLN A 230 -0.83 -9.23 16.32
N ALA A 231 -0.71 -10.54 16.14
CA ALA A 231 -1.83 -11.46 16.23
C ALA A 231 -2.48 -11.46 17.62
N LYS A 232 -1.69 -11.30 18.70
CA LYS A 232 -2.21 -11.17 20.05
C LYS A 232 -3.10 -9.92 20.21
N LEU A 233 -2.68 -8.79 19.65
CA LEU A 233 -3.51 -7.56 19.63
C LEU A 233 -4.80 -7.78 18.82
N ALA A 234 -4.71 -8.47 17.70
CA ALA A 234 -5.84 -8.75 16.82
C ALA A 234 -6.94 -9.60 17.48
N GLN A 235 -6.63 -10.35 18.57
CA GLN A 235 -7.60 -11.19 19.28
C GLN A 235 -8.84 -10.42 19.75
N SER A 236 -8.67 -9.16 20.16
CA SER A 236 -9.77 -8.29 20.65
C SER A 236 -10.78 -7.93 19.56
N TYR A 237 -10.40 -8.15 18.28
CA TYR A 237 -11.19 -7.80 17.10
C TYR A 237 -11.81 -9.00 16.40
N LYS A 238 -11.73 -10.19 17.01
CA LYS A 238 -12.34 -11.42 16.45
C LYS A 238 -13.84 -11.20 16.19
N ASN A 239 -14.28 -11.67 15.03
CA ASN A 239 -15.67 -11.60 14.58
C ASN A 239 -16.24 -10.19 14.40
N THR A 240 -15.40 -9.15 14.41
CA THR A 240 -15.82 -7.81 13.97
C THR A 240 -15.79 -7.71 12.45
N THR A 241 -16.55 -6.75 11.90
CA THR A 241 -16.64 -6.56 10.45
C THR A 241 -15.39 -5.84 9.90
N CYS A 242 -14.85 -6.35 8.82
CA CYS A 242 -13.71 -5.74 8.13
C CYS A 242 -14.15 -4.56 7.26
N SER A 243 -13.55 -3.37 7.46
CA SER A 243 -13.85 -2.19 6.63
C SER A 243 -13.39 -2.34 5.17
N LEU A 244 -12.44 -3.24 4.88
CA LEU A 244 -11.97 -3.49 3.49
C LEU A 244 -12.99 -4.28 2.64
N LEU A 245 -14.08 -4.76 3.21
CA LEU A 245 -15.12 -5.45 2.45
C LEU A 245 -15.72 -4.54 1.36
N ASN A 246 -15.83 -3.26 1.63
CA ASN A 246 -16.39 -2.28 0.68
C ASN A 246 -15.35 -1.75 -0.33
N TRP A 247 -14.06 -2.00 -0.13
CA TRP A 247 -13.02 -1.55 -1.06
C TRP A 247 -12.81 -2.56 -2.19
N LYS A 248 -12.49 -2.07 -3.37
CA LYS A 248 -12.24 -2.91 -4.55
C LYS A 248 -10.76 -2.87 -4.89
N THR A 249 -10.17 -4.05 -5.13
CA THR A 249 -8.75 -4.19 -5.51
C THR A 249 -8.67 -4.86 -6.88
N ILE A 250 -8.37 -4.09 -7.90
CA ILE A 250 -8.39 -4.51 -9.31
C ILE A 250 -6.96 -4.68 -9.80
N ASN A 251 -6.68 -5.82 -10.40
CA ASN A 251 -5.37 -6.15 -10.95
C ASN A 251 -5.23 -5.57 -12.37
N PHE A 252 -3.99 -5.48 -12.87
CA PHE A 252 -3.69 -4.90 -14.18
C PHE A 252 -4.38 -5.61 -15.37
N ASP A 253 -4.81 -6.84 -15.20
CA ASP A 253 -5.54 -7.64 -16.21
C ASP A 253 -7.08 -7.50 -16.11
N GLY A 254 -7.56 -6.66 -15.19
CA GLY A 254 -8.99 -6.44 -14.96
C GLY A 254 -9.64 -7.43 -14.00
N SER A 255 -8.93 -8.44 -13.52
CA SER A 255 -9.43 -9.31 -12.45
C SER A 255 -9.51 -8.56 -11.12
N MET A 256 -10.34 -9.01 -10.19
CA MET A 256 -10.49 -8.39 -8.88
C MET A 256 -10.03 -9.34 -7.76
N ALA A 257 -9.00 -8.92 -7.03
CA ALA A 257 -8.57 -9.60 -5.82
C ALA A 257 -9.58 -9.37 -4.67
N ILE A 258 -9.63 -10.32 -3.74
CA ILE A 258 -10.51 -10.22 -2.59
C ILE A 258 -10.16 -9.04 -1.66
N CYS A 259 -8.87 -8.72 -1.55
CA CYS A 259 -8.35 -7.71 -0.63
C CYS A 259 -6.98 -7.22 -1.10
N CYS A 260 -6.60 -5.98 -0.77
CA CYS A 260 -5.27 -5.43 -1.04
C CYS A 260 -4.15 -6.15 -0.27
N ALA A 261 -4.46 -6.85 0.81
CA ALA A 261 -3.50 -7.62 1.60
C ALA A 261 -3.28 -9.06 1.11
N VAL A 262 -4.08 -9.52 0.14
CA VAL A 262 -4.05 -10.90 -0.41
C VAL A 262 -3.37 -10.89 -1.78
N TYR A 263 -2.46 -11.82 -2.01
CA TYR A 263 -1.68 -11.89 -3.24
C TYR A 263 -2.03 -13.07 -4.15
N ASP A 264 -2.41 -14.21 -3.58
CA ASP A 264 -2.70 -15.42 -4.34
C ASP A 264 -3.93 -15.26 -5.24
N TYR A 265 -3.73 -15.47 -6.54
CA TYR A 265 -4.74 -15.29 -7.57
C TYR A 265 -5.95 -16.24 -7.43
N LYS A 266 -5.78 -17.38 -6.74
CA LYS A 266 -6.89 -18.31 -6.43
C LYS A 266 -8.00 -17.66 -5.60
N HIS A 267 -7.70 -16.56 -4.91
CA HIS A 267 -8.63 -15.81 -4.08
C HIS A 267 -9.27 -14.61 -4.81
N ASN A 268 -9.15 -14.55 -6.13
CA ASN A 268 -9.83 -13.51 -6.89
C ASN A 268 -11.36 -13.68 -6.79
N VAL A 269 -12.04 -12.57 -6.65
CA VAL A 269 -13.51 -12.49 -6.59
C VAL A 269 -14.14 -12.67 -7.96
N THR A 270 -13.44 -12.17 -8.98
CA THR A 270 -13.79 -12.35 -10.39
C THR A 270 -12.55 -12.26 -11.27
N ASN A 271 -12.62 -12.91 -12.44
CA ASN A 271 -11.57 -12.78 -13.47
C ASN A 271 -11.72 -11.52 -14.32
N ASN A 272 -12.87 -10.85 -14.28
CA ASN A 272 -13.09 -9.59 -14.96
C ASN A 272 -14.06 -8.72 -14.14
N PHE A 273 -13.56 -7.57 -13.67
CA PHE A 273 -14.34 -6.61 -12.90
C PHE A 273 -15.51 -6.02 -13.68
N LEU A 274 -15.40 -5.93 -15.00
CA LEU A 274 -16.43 -5.32 -15.84
C LEU A 274 -17.72 -6.17 -15.92
N ASP A 275 -17.63 -7.49 -15.72
CA ASP A 275 -18.73 -8.42 -15.92
C ASP A 275 -19.64 -8.61 -14.69
N VAL A 276 -19.24 -8.10 -13.54
CA VAL A 276 -19.91 -8.37 -12.25
C VAL A 276 -20.30 -7.06 -11.58
N SER A 277 -21.55 -6.90 -11.14
CA SER A 277 -22.01 -5.68 -10.46
C SER A 277 -21.32 -5.46 -9.11
N HIS A 278 -21.25 -4.20 -8.64
CA HIS A 278 -20.63 -3.88 -7.33
C HIS A 278 -21.32 -4.62 -6.18
N ILE A 279 -22.65 -4.70 -6.20
CA ILE A 279 -23.43 -5.44 -5.18
C ILE A 279 -23.02 -6.91 -5.14
N GLU A 280 -22.91 -7.55 -6.31
CA GLU A 280 -22.50 -8.96 -6.38
C GLU A 280 -21.05 -9.16 -5.95
N LEU A 281 -20.13 -8.26 -6.31
CA LEU A 281 -18.73 -8.29 -5.88
C LEU A 281 -18.62 -8.22 -4.35
N GLU A 282 -19.39 -7.37 -3.71
CA GLU A 282 -19.43 -7.25 -2.24
C GLU A 282 -19.99 -8.51 -1.58
N GLN A 283 -21.07 -9.07 -2.11
CA GLN A 283 -21.62 -10.33 -1.66
C GLN A 283 -20.61 -11.49 -1.76
N ARG A 284 -19.88 -11.57 -2.89
CA ARG A 284 -18.83 -12.57 -3.08
C ARG A 284 -17.70 -12.40 -2.04
N LYS A 285 -17.28 -11.17 -1.74
CA LYS A 285 -16.27 -10.89 -0.70
C LYS A 285 -16.76 -11.29 0.69
N GLN A 286 -17.97 -10.87 1.08
CA GLN A 286 -18.56 -11.20 2.37
C GLN A 286 -18.68 -12.71 2.60
N ASN A 287 -18.97 -13.47 1.55
CA ASN A 287 -19.12 -14.91 1.61
C ASN A 287 -17.82 -15.70 1.43
N HIS A 288 -16.72 -15.05 1.07
CA HIS A 288 -15.47 -15.72 0.77
C HIS A 288 -14.85 -16.38 2.02
N PRO A 289 -14.43 -17.67 1.95
CA PRO A 289 -13.90 -18.40 3.10
C PRO A 289 -12.69 -17.71 3.76
N LEU A 290 -11.78 -17.12 2.96
CA LEU A 290 -10.61 -16.41 3.48
C LEU A 290 -11.00 -15.18 4.30
N CYS A 291 -12.00 -14.39 3.86
CA CYS A 291 -12.50 -13.25 4.64
C CYS A 291 -13.12 -13.69 5.95
N LYS A 292 -13.95 -14.73 5.93
CA LYS A 292 -14.56 -15.30 7.14
C LYS A 292 -13.49 -15.76 8.12
N LYS A 293 -12.46 -16.47 7.64
CA LYS A 293 -11.34 -16.93 8.47
C LYS A 293 -10.53 -15.75 9.04
N CYS A 294 -10.20 -14.75 8.21
CA CYS A 294 -9.47 -13.56 8.62
C CYS A 294 -10.20 -12.79 9.73
N MET A 295 -11.52 -12.59 9.59
CA MET A 295 -12.34 -11.92 10.60
C MET A 295 -12.49 -12.78 11.87
N ALA A 296 -12.64 -14.09 11.75
CA ALA A 296 -12.69 -15.00 12.89
C ALA A 296 -11.40 -15.00 13.72
N GLU A 297 -10.27 -14.73 13.10
CA GLU A 297 -8.96 -14.60 13.75
C GLU A 297 -8.64 -13.16 14.17
N GLY A 298 -9.42 -12.16 13.75
CA GLY A 298 -9.23 -10.75 14.03
C GLY A 298 -8.14 -10.07 13.19
N LEU A 299 -7.47 -10.80 12.27
CA LEU A 299 -6.30 -10.30 11.52
C LEU A 299 -6.61 -9.11 10.62
N HIS A 300 -7.86 -8.95 10.20
CA HIS A 300 -8.29 -7.78 9.43
C HIS A 300 -8.03 -6.46 10.17
N ALA A 301 -8.10 -6.46 11.52
CA ALA A 301 -7.88 -5.25 12.32
C ALA A 301 -6.44 -4.68 12.18
N LEU A 302 -5.48 -5.51 11.83
CA LEU A 302 -4.11 -5.09 11.52
C LEU A 302 -4.04 -4.40 10.17
N ALA A 303 -4.63 -4.99 9.13
CA ALA A 303 -4.62 -4.45 7.76
C ALA A 303 -5.50 -3.19 7.60
N THR A 304 -6.49 -3.01 8.46
CA THR A 304 -7.42 -1.86 8.44
C THR A 304 -7.06 -0.77 9.42
N TYR A 305 -6.02 -0.97 10.23
CA TYR A 305 -5.67 -0.10 11.36
C TYR A 305 -6.82 0.10 12.35
N THR A 306 -7.75 -0.85 12.46
CA THR A 306 -8.80 -0.81 13.48
C THR A 306 -8.22 -0.95 14.89
N ALA A 307 -7.18 -1.77 15.05
CA ALA A 307 -6.41 -1.91 16.30
C ALA A 307 -5.36 -0.79 16.49
N ARG A 308 -5.64 0.41 16.00
CA ARG A 308 -4.68 1.51 15.93
C ARG A 308 -4.17 1.96 17.30
N THR A 309 -5.03 2.16 18.25
CA THR A 309 -4.63 2.66 19.57
C THR A 309 -3.63 1.73 20.24
N GLU A 310 -3.91 0.44 20.24
CA GLU A 310 -3.05 -0.58 20.84
C GLU A 310 -1.73 -0.73 20.06
N LEU A 311 -1.80 -0.67 18.71
CA LEU A 311 -0.62 -0.69 17.86
C LEU A 311 0.25 0.55 18.09
N ASP A 312 -0.31 1.74 18.16
CA ASP A 312 0.42 2.98 18.40
C ASP A 312 1.09 2.99 19.77
N GLN A 313 0.41 2.51 20.80
CA GLN A 313 1.00 2.35 22.12
C GLN A 313 2.21 1.43 22.07
N LEU A 314 2.06 0.25 21.49
CA LEU A 314 3.15 -0.73 21.41
C LEU A 314 4.33 -0.23 20.57
N ILE A 315 4.05 0.47 19.48
CA ILE A 315 5.09 1.10 18.64
C ILE A 315 5.85 2.15 19.45
N ASN A 316 5.15 3.03 20.16
CA ASN A 316 5.80 4.07 20.98
C ASN A 316 6.67 3.47 22.08
N GLU A 317 6.23 2.41 22.75
CA GLU A 317 7.03 1.67 23.73
C GLU A 317 8.31 1.08 23.11
N ARG A 318 8.20 0.57 21.86
CA ARG A 318 9.38 0.04 21.15
C ARG A 318 10.33 1.16 20.71
N LEU A 319 9.81 2.25 20.16
CA LEU A 319 10.63 3.39 19.73
C LEU A 319 11.42 4.00 20.89
N GLN A 320 10.81 4.12 22.06
CA GLN A 320 11.50 4.61 23.26
C GLN A 320 12.73 3.78 23.64
N LYS A 321 12.71 2.45 23.41
CA LYS A 321 13.89 1.58 23.65
C LYS A 321 15.06 1.92 22.73
N PHE A 322 14.78 2.52 21.57
CA PHE A 322 15.79 2.98 20.60
C PHE A 322 16.11 4.48 20.74
N GLY A 323 15.58 5.16 21.79
CA GLY A 323 15.76 6.59 21.97
C GLY A 323 15.06 7.45 20.90
N SER A 324 14.08 6.88 20.20
CA SER A 324 13.35 7.55 19.13
C SER A 324 11.94 7.90 19.57
N THR A 325 11.43 9.03 19.06
CA THR A 325 10.05 9.44 19.21
C THR A 325 9.50 9.83 17.84
N VAL A 326 8.31 9.37 17.52
CA VAL A 326 7.59 9.78 16.32
C VAL A 326 6.21 10.22 16.77
N ASN A 327 5.81 11.43 16.40
CA ASN A 327 4.40 11.79 16.50
C ASN A 327 3.66 10.98 15.44
N ARG A 328 2.97 9.93 15.88
CA ARG A 328 2.17 9.08 15.02
C ARG A 328 0.77 9.63 14.87
N ASP A 329 0.68 10.86 14.38
CA ASP A 329 -0.59 11.29 13.84
C ASP A 329 -0.84 10.57 12.52
N THR A 330 -1.51 9.43 12.60
CA THR A 330 -1.92 8.65 11.44
C THR A 330 -3.30 9.07 10.94
N SER A 331 -3.85 10.19 11.46
CA SER A 331 -5.12 10.72 10.98
C SER A 331 -5.10 11.07 9.51
N HIS A 332 -3.90 11.42 8.99
CA HIS A 332 -3.66 11.67 7.57
C HIS A 332 -3.44 10.39 6.75
N LEU A 333 -3.25 9.23 7.36
CA LEU A 333 -3.34 7.97 6.64
C LEU A 333 -4.77 7.88 6.08
N ARG A 334 -4.90 8.11 4.76
CA ARG A 334 -6.16 8.23 4.04
C ARG A 334 -6.97 9.48 4.40
N HIS A 335 -6.32 10.52 4.89
CA HIS A 335 -6.92 11.83 4.92
C HIS A 335 -6.82 12.44 3.52
N TYR A 336 -7.96 12.65 2.91
CA TYR A 336 -8.07 13.27 1.60
C TYR A 336 -8.68 14.65 1.78
N SER A 337 -8.00 15.69 1.28
CA SER A 337 -8.55 17.05 1.25
C SER A 337 -9.45 17.19 0.03
N PHE A 338 -10.71 16.80 0.17
CA PHE A 338 -11.67 16.85 -0.93
C PHE A 338 -12.20 18.25 -1.25
N ASP A 339 -12.04 19.21 -0.35
CA ASP A 339 -12.64 20.54 -0.44
C ASP A 339 -11.61 21.66 -0.70
N SER A 340 -10.39 21.32 -1.17
CA SER A 340 -9.34 22.29 -1.51
C SER A 340 -9.28 22.59 -3.00
#